data_6a1774f59e5725524b60b25985e0376f
#
_entry.id   6a1774f59e5725524b60b25985e0376f
#
_cell.length_a   1.000
_cell.length_b   1.000
_cell.length_c   1.000
_cell.angle_alpha   90.00
_cell.angle_beta   90.00
_cell.angle_gamma   90.00
#
_symmetry.space_group_name_H-M   'P 1'
#
loop_
_entity.id
_entity.type
_entity.pdbx_description
1 polymer ?
#
loop_
_entity_poly.entity_id
_entity_poly.type
_entity_poly.pdbx_seq_one_letter_code
_entity_poly.pdbx_strand_id
1 'polypeptide(L)'
;MKLYIATPINARQEPTMREKLVAAKRRVEMLKAIIADDVRFKDYELLSTFDFNDLYETEEKAMSRCIYHVLTSDAIYLDHGWTASKGCNLEYLTAQIYGKLIFYK
;
A
#
# COMPACT_ATOMS: atom_id res chain seq x y z
N MET A 1 -3.02 4.71 15.83
CA MET A 1 -2.48 3.52 15.13
C MET A 1 -2.35 3.81 13.64
N LYS A 2 -1.43 3.14 12.98
CA LYS A 2 -1.18 3.34 11.54
C LYS A 2 -1.58 2.10 10.75
N LEU A 3 -2.30 2.32 9.64
CA LEU A 3 -2.68 1.29 8.67
C LEU A 3 -2.00 1.61 7.34
N TYR A 4 -1.13 0.72 6.87
CA TYR A 4 -0.47 0.85 5.58
C TYR A 4 -1.31 0.18 4.50
N ILE A 5 -1.64 0.93 3.44
CA ILE A 5 -2.45 0.43 2.32
C ILE A 5 -1.51 0.00 1.19
N ALA A 6 -1.52 -1.28 0.86
CA ALA A 6 -0.71 -1.87 -0.21
C ALA A 6 -1.59 -2.11 -1.45
N THR A 7 -1.35 -1.34 -2.50
CA THR A 7 -2.06 -1.42 -3.79
C THR A 7 -1.06 -1.75 -4.89
N PRO A 8 -1.37 -2.70 -5.80
CA PRO A 8 -0.49 -3.01 -6.93
C PRO A 8 -0.26 -1.81 -7.85
N ILE A 9 0.98 -1.64 -8.30
CA ILE A 9 1.35 -0.62 -9.29
C ILE A 9 1.89 -1.28 -10.55
N ASN A 10 3.03 -1.97 -10.47
CA ASN A 10 3.68 -2.57 -11.63
C ASN A 10 2.86 -3.68 -12.28
N ALA A 11 2.05 -4.39 -11.51
CA ALA A 11 1.19 -5.47 -11.99
C ALA A 11 -0.09 -4.97 -12.67
N ARG A 12 -0.34 -3.67 -12.69
CA ARG A 12 -1.52 -3.09 -13.33
C ARG A 12 -1.43 -3.18 -14.85
N GLN A 13 -2.59 -3.13 -15.51
CA GLN A 13 -2.73 -3.36 -16.95
C GLN A 13 -2.56 -2.11 -17.80
N GLU A 14 -2.50 -0.93 -17.20
CA GLU A 14 -2.28 0.32 -17.93
C GLU A 14 -0.98 0.25 -18.75
N PRO A 15 -0.91 0.85 -19.96
CA PRO A 15 0.20 0.61 -20.88
C PRO A 15 1.53 1.26 -20.48
N THR A 16 1.50 2.34 -19.71
CA THR A 16 2.72 3.02 -19.26
C THR A 16 2.82 3.05 -17.74
N MET A 17 4.05 3.19 -17.24
CA MET A 17 4.28 3.32 -15.80
C MET A 17 3.57 4.56 -15.23
N ARG A 18 3.60 5.67 -15.96
CA ARG A 18 2.91 6.89 -15.54
C ARG A 18 1.41 6.67 -15.37
N GLU A 19 0.78 5.99 -16.32
CA GLU A 19 -0.64 5.67 -16.25
C GLU A 19 -0.95 4.71 -15.10
N LYS A 20 -0.08 3.72 -14.86
CA LYS A 20 -0.20 2.81 -13.72
C LYS A 20 -0.13 3.56 -12.40
N LEU A 21 0.80 4.51 -12.26
CA LEU A 21 0.95 5.32 -11.05
C LEU A 21 -0.27 6.21 -10.81
N VAL A 22 -0.77 6.87 -11.84
CA VAL A 22 -1.98 7.71 -11.73
C VAL A 22 -3.18 6.87 -11.32
N ALA A 23 -3.38 5.72 -11.96
CA ALA A 23 -4.50 4.83 -11.65
C ALA A 23 -4.38 4.25 -10.24
N ALA A 24 -3.20 3.84 -9.81
CA ALA A 24 -2.96 3.32 -8.47
C ALA A 24 -3.20 4.40 -7.40
N LYS A 25 -2.80 5.63 -7.65
CA LYS A 25 -3.05 6.75 -6.71
C LYS A 25 -4.55 7.00 -6.55
N ARG A 26 -5.30 7.01 -7.64
CA ARG A 26 -6.77 7.13 -7.57
C ARG A 26 -7.40 5.98 -6.80
N ARG A 27 -6.90 4.76 -7.01
CA ARG A 27 -7.37 3.59 -6.28
C ARG A 27 -7.14 3.73 -4.78
N VAL A 28 -5.95 4.18 -4.37
CA VAL A 28 -5.63 4.42 -2.95
C VAL A 28 -6.54 5.48 -2.35
N GLU A 29 -6.78 6.57 -3.05
CA GLU A 29 -7.69 7.62 -2.57
C GLU A 29 -9.11 7.10 -2.35
N MET A 30 -9.60 6.27 -3.27
CA MET A 30 -10.90 5.61 -3.13
C MET A 30 -10.91 4.66 -1.93
N LEU A 31 -9.87 3.85 -1.76
CA LEU A 31 -9.75 2.94 -0.62
C LEU A 31 -9.69 3.69 0.70
N LYS A 32 -8.94 4.79 0.77
CA LYS A 32 -8.88 5.62 1.98
C LYS A 32 -10.27 6.12 2.38
N ALA A 33 -11.08 6.55 1.40
CA ALA A 33 -12.44 7.00 1.67
C ALA A 33 -13.32 5.86 2.20
N ILE A 34 -13.25 4.67 1.59
CA ILE A 34 -14.01 3.49 2.03
C ILE A 34 -13.58 3.05 3.44
N ILE A 35 -12.28 2.99 3.69
CA ILE A 35 -11.73 2.56 4.98
C ILE A 35 -12.06 3.57 6.07
N ALA A 36 -12.03 4.87 5.75
CA ALA A 36 -12.37 5.92 6.72
C ALA A 36 -13.82 5.84 7.22
N ASP A 37 -14.72 5.33 6.38
CA ASP A 37 -16.11 5.11 6.75
C ASP A 37 -16.36 3.79 7.49
N ASP A 38 -15.36 2.93 7.56
CA ASP A 38 -15.46 1.64 8.25
C ASP A 38 -15.11 1.83 9.73
N VAL A 39 -16.06 1.51 10.61
CA VAL A 39 -15.90 1.70 12.05
C VAL A 39 -14.70 0.93 12.63
N ARG A 40 -14.28 -0.18 12.00
CA ARG A 40 -13.12 -0.96 12.44
C ARG A 40 -11.83 -0.16 12.40
N PHE A 41 -11.76 0.84 11.51
CA PHE A 41 -10.52 1.59 11.23
C PHE A 41 -10.58 3.05 11.68
N LYS A 42 -11.58 3.43 12.47
CA LYS A 42 -11.78 4.84 12.86
C LYS A 42 -10.57 5.44 13.61
N ASP A 43 -9.80 4.61 14.31
CA ASP A 43 -8.64 5.05 15.09
C ASP A 43 -7.31 4.90 14.34
N TYR A 44 -7.36 4.50 13.07
CA TYR A 44 -6.17 4.32 12.24
C TYR A 44 -5.86 5.57 11.42
N GLU A 45 -4.59 5.97 11.45
CA GLU A 45 -4.04 6.88 10.45
C GLU A 45 -3.73 6.07 9.20
N LEU A 46 -4.27 6.49 8.04
CA LEU A 46 -4.13 5.76 6.78
C LEU A 46 -2.95 6.31 5.98
N LEU A 47 -2.08 5.42 5.52
CA LEU A 47 -0.97 5.83 4.66
C LEU A 47 -0.71 4.81 3.55
N SER A 48 -0.07 5.28 2.48
CA SER A 48 0.32 4.49 1.32
C SER A 48 1.65 4.98 0.78
N THR A 49 2.20 4.27 -0.19
CA THR A 49 3.44 4.69 -0.87
C THR A 49 3.37 6.14 -1.40
N PHE A 50 2.19 6.61 -1.79
CA PHE A 50 2.01 7.95 -2.35
C PHE A 50 2.12 9.08 -1.32
N ASP A 51 2.09 8.76 -0.04
CA ASP A 51 2.22 9.75 1.03
C ASP A 51 3.68 10.11 1.34
N PHE A 52 4.64 9.29 0.91
CA PHE A 52 6.05 9.46 1.27
C PHE A 52 7.04 9.20 0.13
N ASN A 53 6.61 8.71 -1.03
CA ASN A 53 7.47 8.46 -2.19
C ASN A 53 7.20 9.44 -3.32
N ASP A 54 8.28 9.85 -4.00
CA ASP A 54 8.21 10.58 -5.24
C ASP A 54 7.93 9.62 -6.39
N LEU A 55 7.11 10.02 -7.36
CA LEU A 55 6.76 9.23 -8.54
C LEU A 55 7.97 8.92 -9.44
N TYR A 56 9.03 9.71 -9.34
CA TYR A 56 10.23 9.59 -10.18
C TYR A 56 11.40 8.90 -9.48
N GLU A 57 11.19 8.36 -8.29
CA GLU A 57 12.23 7.63 -7.58
C GLU A 57 12.50 6.25 -8.17
N THR A 58 13.70 5.73 -7.91
CA THR A 58 14.03 4.35 -8.26
C THR A 58 13.18 3.38 -7.43
N GLU A 59 12.92 2.20 -7.99
CA GLU A 59 12.14 1.16 -7.30
C GLU A 59 12.78 0.77 -5.97
N GLU A 60 14.12 0.67 -5.91
CA GLU A 60 14.84 0.30 -4.69
C GLU A 60 14.62 1.31 -3.56
N LYS A 61 14.70 2.60 -3.87
CA LYS A 61 14.45 3.65 -2.88
C LYS A 61 13.00 3.66 -2.41
N ALA A 62 12.08 3.52 -3.35
CA ALA A 62 10.65 3.48 -3.04
C ALA A 62 10.34 2.28 -2.15
N MET A 63 10.83 1.08 -2.48
CA MET A 63 10.60 -0.13 -1.69
C MET A 63 11.22 -0.05 -0.30
N SER A 64 12.42 0.52 -0.18
CA SER A 64 13.05 0.71 1.13
C SER A 64 12.17 1.52 2.07
N ARG A 65 11.57 2.59 1.56
CA ARG A 65 10.64 3.42 2.35
C ARG A 65 9.34 2.69 2.65
N CYS A 66 8.80 1.95 1.68
CA CYS A 66 7.60 1.15 1.89
C CYS A 66 7.79 0.14 3.02
N ILE A 67 8.89 -0.60 3.01
CA ILE A 67 9.19 -1.58 4.06
C ILE A 67 9.34 -0.90 5.42
N TYR A 68 10.04 0.23 5.48
CA TYR A 68 10.15 1.02 6.71
C TYR A 68 8.76 1.39 7.26
N HIS A 69 7.86 1.85 6.39
CA HIS A 69 6.52 2.25 6.82
C HIS A 69 5.64 1.07 7.21
N VAL A 70 5.82 -0.10 6.57
CA VAL A 70 5.16 -1.32 7.04
C VAL A 70 5.66 -1.70 8.43
N LEU A 71 6.97 -1.65 8.66
CA LEU A 71 7.57 -1.98 9.96
C LEU A 71 7.09 -1.06 11.08
N THR A 72 6.85 0.20 10.78
CA THR A 72 6.40 1.19 11.76
C THR A 72 4.88 1.32 11.85
N SER A 73 4.14 0.58 11.03
CA SER A 73 2.68 0.53 11.08
C SER A 73 2.20 -0.58 12.02
N ASP A 74 0.95 -0.47 12.46
CA ASP A 74 0.30 -1.47 13.30
C ASP A 74 -0.37 -2.55 12.47
N ALA A 75 -0.79 -2.20 11.27
CA ALA A 75 -1.52 -3.09 10.37
C ALA A 75 -1.23 -2.77 8.91
N ILE A 76 -1.51 -3.75 8.05
CA ILE A 76 -1.46 -3.61 6.59
C ILE A 76 -2.83 -3.96 6.01
N TYR A 77 -3.22 -3.24 4.97
CA TYR A 77 -4.45 -3.48 4.20
C TYR A 77 -4.08 -3.81 2.76
N LEU A 78 -4.38 -5.02 2.34
CA LEU A 78 -4.01 -5.54 1.00
C LEU A 78 -5.17 -5.38 0.03
N ASP A 79 -4.95 -4.61 -1.04
CA ASP A 79 -5.92 -4.40 -2.09
C ASP A 79 -6.01 -5.62 -3.03
N HIS A 80 -7.07 -5.71 -3.81
CA HIS A 80 -7.23 -6.75 -4.83
C HIS A 80 -6.03 -6.80 -5.78
N GLY A 81 -5.62 -7.99 -6.16
CA GLY A 81 -4.50 -8.19 -7.08
C GLY A 81 -3.12 -8.13 -6.42
N TRP A 82 -3.06 -8.01 -5.10
CA TRP A 82 -1.78 -7.90 -4.39
C TRP A 82 -0.86 -9.10 -4.64
N THR A 83 -1.42 -10.30 -4.86
CA THR A 83 -0.62 -11.51 -5.09
C THR A 83 0.20 -11.47 -6.38
N ALA A 84 -0.21 -10.69 -7.36
CA ALA A 84 0.51 -10.50 -8.61
C ALA A 84 1.58 -9.39 -8.52
N SER A 85 1.61 -8.64 -7.43
CA SER A 85 2.53 -7.51 -7.24
C SER A 85 3.71 -7.91 -6.37
N LYS A 86 4.92 -7.79 -6.90
CA LYS A 86 6.15 -8.08 -6.14
C LYS A 86 6.26 -7.19 -4.91
N GLY A 87 5.97 -5.90 -5.05
CA GLY A 87 6.00 -4.95 -3.95
C GLY A 87 5.00 -5.29 -2.85
N CYS A 88 3.76 -5.59 -3.23
CA CYS A 88 2.73 -5.97 -2.25
C CYS A 88 3.09 -7.29 -1.55
N ASN A 89 3.65 -8.27 -2.27
CA ASN A 89 4.11 -9.52 -1.66
C ASN A 89 5.21 -9.28 -0.63
N LEU A 90 6.16 -8.40 -0.94
CA LEU A 90 7.25 -8.06 -0.01
C LEU A 90 6.70 -7.36 1.23
N GLU A 91 5.77 -6.44 1.06
CA GLU A 91 5.09 -5.76 2.16
C GLU A 91 4.27 -6.71 3.01
N TYR A 92 3.55 -7.64 2.38
CA TYR A 92 2.81 -8.69 3.08
C TYR A 92 3.72 -9.59 3.91
N LEU A 93 4.82 -10.08 3.32
CA LEU A 93 5.77 -10.92 4.05
C LEU A 93 6.40 -10.19 5.23
N THR A 94 6.74 -8.93 5.05
CA THR A 94 7.27 -8.09 6.13
C THR A 94 6.25 -7.98 7.27
N ALA A 95 5.00 -7.68 6.96
CA ALA A 95 3.93 -7.59 7.95
C ALA A 95 3.71 -8.92 8.66
N GLN A 96 3.73 -10.03 7.94
CA GLN A 96 3.55 -11.36 8.49
C GLN A 96 4.69 -11.73 9.45
N ILE A 97 5.94 -11.52 9.03
CA ILE A 97 7.13 -11.86 9.81
C ILE A 97 7.16 -11.05 11.12
N TYR A 98 6.80 -9.78 11.06
CA TYR A 98 6.83 -8.87 12.21
C TYR A 98 5.51 -8.78 12.98
N GLY A 99 4.58 -9.69 12.72
CA GLY A 99 3.38 -9.86 13.53
C GLY A 99 2.38 -8.71 13.41
N LYS A 100 2.34 -8.01 12.29
CA LYS A 100 1.34 -6.95 12.06
C LYS A 100 -0.02 -7.56 11.77
N LEU A 101 -1.09 -6.82 12.09
CA LEU A 101 -2.43 -7.18 11.67
C LEU A 101 -2.54 -7.07 10.15
N ILE A 102 -3.22 -8.03 9.52
CA ILE A 102 -3.37 -8.08 8.06
C ILE A 102 -4.85 -8.07 7.71
N PHE A 103 -5.26 -7.07 6.94
CA PHE A 103 -6.61 -6.94 6.43
C PHE A 103 -6.60 -7.07 4.91
N TYR A 104 -7.67 -7.60 4.35
CA TYR A 104 -7.84 -7.80 2.91
C TYR A 104 -9.07 -7.04 2.42
N LYS A 105 -8.93 -6.44 1.23
CA LYS A 105 -10.07 -5.82 0.54
C LYS A 105 -11.15 -6.84 0.19
#